data_746bc6634640e91e2a1e5cb15905e7f0
#
_entry.id   746bc6634640e91e2a1e5cb15905e7f0
#
_cell.length_a   1.000
_cell.length_b   1.000
_cell.length_c   1.000
_cell.angle_alpha   90.00
_cell.angle_beta   90.00
_cell.angle_gamma   90.00
#
_symmetry.space_group_name_H-M   'P 1'
#
loop_
_entity.id
_entity.type
_entity.pdbx_description
1 polymer ?
#
loop_
_entity_poly.entity_id
_entity_poly.type
_entity_poly.pdbx_seq_one_letter_code
_entity_poly.pdbx_strand_id
1 'polypeptide(L)'
;SRNWKWIVPVGCLVSFVSVVGIGSIVGFIYFVMSMMKSSGAYTDAVAKAKENLVVQESIGTPIEEGLFVTGSTSTSGTTGQADLTISISGPDGDATIYVVAEKSAGAWTFSTLTVEISDTGQRIDLLESKGEPSATKQEQPLLEE
;
A
#
# COMPACT_ATOMS: atom_id res chain seq x y z
N SER A 1 33.06 37.87 -28.53
CA SER A 1 32.05 36.95 -28.12
C SER A 1 31.09 36.54 -29.23
N ARG A 2 31.69 35.98 -30.27
CA ARG A 2 30.95 35.52 -31.44
C ARG A 2 30.04 34.31 -31.18
N ASN A 3 30.22 33.66 -30.07
CA ASN A 3 29.48 32.44 -29.72
C ASN A 3 28.35 32.69 -28.71
N TRP A 4 28.18 33.91 -28.20
CA TRP A 4 27.17 34.27 -27.25
C TRP A 4 25.74 34.04 -27.79
N LYS A 5 25.53 34.28 -29.07
CA LYS A 5 24.21 34.13 -29.70
C LYS A 5 23.73 32.68 -29.79
N TRP A 6 24.65 31.74 -29.71
CA TRP A 6 24.36 30.30 -29.74
C TRP A 6 24.24 29.67 -28.37
N ILE A 7 24.84 30.25 -27.36
CA ILE A 7 24.85 29.75 -25.99
C ILE A 7 23.44 29.87 -25.38
N VAL A 8 22.74 30.96 -25.65
CA VAL A 8 21.40 31.20 -25.13
C VAL A 8 20.37 30.18 -25.63
N PRO A 9 20.23 29.92 -26.93
CA PRO A 9 19.27 28.91 -27.42
C PRO A 9 19.64 27.50 -27.02
N VAL A 10 20.92 27.16 -26.96
CA VAL A 10 21.38 25.83 -26.51
C VAL A 10 21.12 25.63 -25.02
N GLY A 11 21.38 26.64 -24.20
CA GLY A 11 21.10 26.62 -22.80
C GLY A 11 19.61 26.43 -22.50
N CYS A 12 18.74 27.13 -23.22
CA CYS A 12 17.28 26.95 -23.10
C CYS A 12 16.81 25.58 -23.53
N LEU A 13 17.37 25.02 -24.59
CA LEU A 13 17.04 23.68 -25.08
C LEU A 13 17.45 22.60 -24.07
N VAL A 14 18.66 22.69 -23.52
CA VAL A 14 19.13 21.75 -22.50
C VAL A 14 18.29 21.84 -21.23
N SER A 15 17.97 23.04 -20.78
CA SER A 15 17.08 23.24 -19.62
C SER A 15 15.68 22.68 -19.86
N PHE A 16 15.12 22.92 -21.03
CA PHE A 16 13.79 22.42 -21.39
C PHE A 16 13.75 20.88 -21.43
N VAL A 17 14.75 20.26 -22.04
CA VAL A 17 14.87 18.78 -22.10
C VAL A 17 15.02 18.20 -20.70
N SER A 18 15.78 18.84 -19.82
CA SER A 18 15.95 18.39 -18.44
C SER A 18 14.64 18.46 -17.65
N VAL A 19 13.90 19.53 -17.74
CA VAL A 19 12.63 19.71 -17.04
C VAL A 19 11.58 18.72 -17.57
N VAL A 20 11.49 18.52 -18.86
CA VAL A 20 10.57 17.53 -19.46
C VAL A 20 10.95 16.11 -19.05
N GLY A 21 12.25 15.78 -19.03
CA GLY A 21 12.74 14.47 -18.62
C GLY A 21 12.40 14.14 -17.18
N ILE A 22 12.65 15.05 -16.25
CA ILE A 22 12.34 14.89 -14.82
C ILE A 22 10.82 14.82 -14.63
N GLY A 23 10.06 15.69 -15.26
CA GLY A 23 8.61 15.69 -15.20
C GLY A 23 8.00 14.38 -15.71
N SER A 24 8.56 13.79 -16.76
CA SER A 24 8.12 12.50 -17.30
C SER A 24 8.37 11.35 -16.33
N ILE A 25 9.53 11.32 -15.67
CA ILE A 25 9.86 10.28 -14.69
C ILE A 25 8.93 10.39 -13.47
N VAL A 26 8.74 11.58 -12.95
CA VAL A 26 7.83 11.83 -11.81
C VAL A 26 6.40 11.45 -12.19
N GLY A 27 5.93 11.88 -13.36
CA GLY A 27 4.60 11.54 -13.86
C GLY A 27 4.41 10.05 -14.07
N PHE A 28 5.41 9.33 -14.54
CA PHE A 28 5.37 7.89 -14.71
C PHE A 28 5.29 7.16 -13.36
N ILE A 29 6.07 7.59 -12.37
CA ILE A 29 6.02 7.04 -11.01
C ILE A 29 4.62 7.25 -10.42
N TYR A 30 4.05 8.46 -10.52
CA TYR A 30 2.68 8.73 -10.08
C TYR A 30 1.65 7.87 -10.80
N PHE A 31 1.81 7.68 -12.09
CA PHE A 31 0.92 6.84 -12.90
C PHE A 31 0.95 5.38 -12.45
N VAL A 32 2.15 4.81 -12.25
CA VAL A 32 2.31 3.42 -11.76
C VAL A 32 1.74 3.27 -10.36
N MET A 33 2.03 4.20 -9.46
CA MET A 33 1.48 4.17 -8.10
C MET A 33 -0.05 4.31 -8.10
N SER A 34 -0.60 5.13 -8.98
CA SER A 34 -2.04 5.27 -9.14
C SER A 34 -2.69 3.99 -9.64
N MET A 35 -2.07 3.28 -10.56
CA MET A 35 -2.57 1.99 -11.03
C MET A 35 -2.57 0.94 -9.92
N MET A 36 -1.53 0.90 -9.11
CA MET A 36 -1.47 -0.01 -7.95
C MET A 36 -2.55 0.32 -6.92
N LYS A 37 -2.77 1.60 -6.65
CA LYS A 37 -3.80 2.07 -5.72
C LYS A 37 -5.22 1.89 -6.22
N SER A 38 -5.43 1.78 -7.52
CA SER A 38 -6.76 1.55 -8.10
C SER A 38 -7.14 0.08 -8.18
N SER A 39 -6.26 -0.84 -7.78
CA SER A 39 -6.62 -2.25 -7.71
C SER A 39 -7.68 -2.48 -6.62
N GLY A 40 -8.67 -3.31 -6.90
CA GLY A 40 -9.70 -3.66 -5.92
C GLY A 40 -9.10 -4.24 -4.65
N ALA A 41 -8.02 -5.02 -4.77
CA ALA A 41 -7.30 -5.57 -3.63
C ALA A 41 -6.74 -4.49 -2.70
N TYR A 42 -6.14 -3.43 -3.25
CA TYR A 42 -5.65 -2.30 -2.47
C TYR A 42 -6.77 -1.57 -1.75
N THR A 43 -7.79 -1.17 -2.49
CA THR A 43 -8.91 -0.37 -1.98
C THR A 43 -9.65 -1.09 -0.86
N ASP A 44 -9.93 -2.36 -1.04
CA ASP A 44 -10.64 -3.18 -0.07
C ASP A 44 -9.79 -3.44 1.18
N ALA A 45 -8.50 -3.68 1.03
CA ALA A 45 -7.58 -3.87 2.14
C ALA A 45 -7.47 -2.63 3.02
N VAL A 46 -7.30 -1.47 2.41
CA VAL A 46 -7.22 -0.19 3.13
C VAL A 46 -8.55 0.13 3.82
N ALA A 47 -9.69 -0.08 3.15
CA ALA A 47 -11.00 0.13 3.73
C ALA A 47 -11.21 -0.74 4.97
N LYS A 48 -10.89 -2.02 4.90
CA LYS A 48 -10.99 -2.95 6.04
C LYS A 48 -10.08 -2.56 7.20
N ALA A 49 -8.87 -2.12 6.91
CA ALA A 49 -7.95 -1.63 7.94
C ALA A 49 -8.48 -0.37 8.63
N LYS A 50 -8.98 0.58 7.87
CA LYS A 50 -9.56 1.82 8.40
C LYS A 50 -10.81 1.61 9.24
N GLU A 51 -11.61 0.60 8.92
CA GLU A 51 -12.84 0.26 9.65
C GLU A 51 -12.59 -0.56 10.91
N ASN A 52 -11.41 -1.16 11.05
CA ASN A 52 -11.10 -2.01 12.18
C ASN A 52 -10.85 -1.17 13.45
N LEU A 53 -11.62 -1.43 14.49
CA LEU A 53 -11.55 -0.69 15.75
C LEU A 53 -10.19 -0.84 16.45
N VAL A 54 -9.59 -2.02 16.39
CA VAL A 54 -8.28 -2.27 17.02
C VAL A 54 -7.18 -1.45 16.33
N VAL A 55 -7.23 -1.34 15.01
CA VAL A 55 -6.32 -0.47 14.25
C VAL A 55 -6.54 1.00 14.61
N GLN A 56 -7.79 1.44 14.66
CA GLN A 56 -8.14 2.82 15.02
C GLN A 56 -7.66 3.18 16.44
N GLU A 57 -7.79 2.28 17.38
CA GLU A 57 -7.32 2.49 18.75
C GLU A 57 -5.79 2.50 18.85
N SER A 58 -5.12 1.71 18.02
CA SER A 58 -3.67 1.55 18.06
C SER A 58 -2.91 2.72 17.46
N ILE A 59 -3.36 3.24 16.32
CA ILE A 59 -2.69 4.32 15.59
C ILE A 59 -3.46 5.63 15.59
N GLY A 60 -4.68 5.64 16.09
CA GLY A 60 -5.56 6.81 16.13
C GLY A 60 -6.27 7.10 14.82
N THR A 61 -7.11 8.11 14.85
CA THR A 61 -7.86 8.57 13.67
C THR A 61 -7.67 10.07 13.47
N PRO A 62 -7.67 10.59 12.25
CA PRO A 62 -7.88 9.89 10.98
C PRO A 62 -6.69 9.03 10.56
N ILE A 63 -6.97 7.92 9.89
CA ILE A 63 -5.94 7.06 9.33
C ILE A 63 -5.66 7.51 7.90
N GLU A 64 -4.41 7.84 7.63
CA GLU A 64 -3.94 8.26 6.31
C GLU A 64 -3.15 7.15 5.64
N GLU A 65 -3.30 7.05 4.34
CA GLU A 65 -2.52 6.13 3.52
C GLU A 65 -1.12 6.69 3.31
N GLY A 66 -0.12 5.84 3.50
CA GLY A 66 1.27 6.20 3.22
C GLY A 66 1.52 6.43 1.74
N LEU A 67 2.59 7.14 1.44
CA LEU A 67 2.99 7.44 0.07
C LEU A 67 3.50 6.20 -0.68
N PHE A 68 3.99 5.22 0.06
CA PHE A 68 4.64 4.05 -0.52
C PHE A 68 3.77 2.81 -0.39
N VAL A 69 3.55 2.19 -1.53
CA VAL A 69 2.98 0.84 -1.66
C VAL A 69 4.03 0.00 -2.37
N THR A 70 4.38 -1.11 -1.78
CA THR A 70 5.32 -2.06 -2.39
C THR A 70 4.63 -3.40 -2.64
N GLY A 71 5.18 -4.17 -3.56
CA GLY A 71 4.64 -5.48 -3.90
C GLY A 71 4.42 -5.66 -5.38
N SER A 72 3.61 -6.62 -5.73
CA SER A 72 3.29 -6.95 -7.10
C SER A 72 1.79 -7.20 -7.29
N THR A 73 1.29 -6.81 -8.43
CA THR A 73 -0.06 -7.14 -8.87
C THR A 73 0.00 -7.62 -10.31
N SER A 74 -0.56 -8.77 -10.56
CA SER A 74 -0.67 -9.34 -11.90
C SER A 74 -2.13 -9.63 -12.17
N THR A 75 -2.62 -9.19 -13.30
CA THR A 75 -4.01 -9.39 -13.71
C THR A 75 -4.06 -9.88 -15.15
N SER A 76 -4.82 -10.91 -15.40
CA SER A 76 -5.07 -11.44 -16.73
C SER A 76 -6.56 -11.73 -16.90
N GLY A 77 -7.27 -10.84 -17.58
CA GLY A 77 -8.72 -10.94 -17.74
C GLY A 77 -9.47 -10.91 -16.41
N THR A 78 -10.17 -12.00 -16.10
CA THR A 78 -10.93 -12.16 -14.85
C THR A 78 -10.15 -12.78 -13.71
N THR A 79 -8.87 -13.10 -13.93
CA THR A 79 -7.98 -13.67 -12.92
C THR A 79 -6.88 -12.69 -12.54
N GLY A 80 -6.30 -12.87 -11.38
CA GLY A 80 -5.19 -12.03 -10.92
C GLY A 80 -4.63 -12.48 -9.59
N GLN A 81 -3.48 -11.94 -9.26
CA GLN A 81 -2.83 -12.11 -7.97
C GLN A 81 -2.29 -10.77 -7.50
N ALA A 82 -2.37 -10.51 -6.22
CA ALA A 82 -1.81 -9.33 -5.60
C ALA A 82 -1.10 -9.70 -4.31
N ASP A 83 0.12 -9.21 -4.19
CA ASP A 83 0.92 -9.28 -2.98
C ASP A 83 1.40 -7.86 -2.69
N LEU A 84 0.78 -7.21 -1.72
CA LEU A 84 0.98 -5.79 -1.46
C LEU A 84 1.37 -5.55 0.00
N THR A 85 2.27 -4.62 0.19
CA THR A 85 2.62 -4.06 1.50
C THR A 85 2.31 -2.58 1.49
N ILE A 86 1.37 -2.16 2.32
CA ILE A 86 0.81 -0.82 2.33
C ILE A 86 1.11 -0.18 3.68
N SER A 87 1.75 0.98 3.66
CA SER A 87 1.96 1.76 4.87
C SER A 87 0.76 2.65 5.14
N ILE A 88 0.33 2.70 6.39
CA ILE A 88 -0.70 3.62 6.88
C ILE A 88 -0.19 4.32 8.13
N SER A 89 -0.70 5.50 8.40
CA SER A 89 -0.32 6.28 9.56
C SER A 89 -1.54 6.95 10.20
N GLY A 90 -1.47 7.14 11.50
CA GLY A 90 -2.43 7.89 12.27
C GLY A 90 -1.74 8.81 13.26
N PRO A 91 -2.48 9.63 14.03
CA PRO A 91 -1.89 10.57 14.97
C PRO A 91 -1.14 9.91 16.12
N ASP A 92 -1.40 8.65 16.42
CA ASP A 92 -0.81 7.92 17.54
C ASP A 92 0.25 6.90 17.12
N GLY A 93 0.44 6.66 15.82
CA GLY A 93 1.44 5.72 15.35
C GLY A 93 1.27 5.32 13.89
N ASP A 94 2.13 4.42 13.47
CA ASP A 94 2.16 3.90 12.11
C ASP A 94 1.86 2.40 12.11
N ALA A 95 1.36 1.92 10.98
CA ALA A 95 1.12 0.50 10.77
C ALA A 95 1.39 0.10 9.32
N THR A 96 1.55 -1.18 9.11
CA THR A 96 1.77 -1.77 7.79
C THR A 96 0.73 -2.85 7.52
N ILE A 97 0.08 -2.77 6.37
CA ILE A 97 -0.89 -3.76 5.93
C ILE A 97 -0.20 -4.73 4.97
N TYR A 98 -0.26 -6.01 5.30
CA TYR A 98 0.20 -7.10 4.44
C TYR A 98 -1.00 -7.73 3.75
N VAL A 99 -0.99 -7.71 2.43
CA VAL A 99 -2.10 -8.18 1.61
C VAL A 99 -1.62 -9.26 0.65
N VAL A 100 -2.26 -10.42 0.69
CA VAL A 100 -2.16 -11.43 -0.36
C VAL A 100 -3.59 -11.74 -0.82
N ALA A 101 -3.85 -11.51 -2.09
CA ALA A 101 -5.18 -11.69 -2.66
C ALA A 101 -5.10 -12.36 -4.04
N GLU A 102 -6.14 -13.07 -4.36
CA GLU A 102 -6.34 -13.69 -5.67
C GLU A 102 -7.64 -13.20 -6.28
N LYS A 103 -7.61 -12.95 -7.57
CA LYS A 103 -8.79 -12.60 -8.35
C LYS A 103 -9.24 -13.82 -9.14
N SER A 104 -10.50 -14.17 -8.98
CA SER A 104 -11.14 -15.26 -9.71
C SER A 104 -12.56 -14.84 -10.11
N ALA A 105 -12.94 -15.10 -11.35
CA ALA A 105 -14.22 -14.70 -11.89
C ALA A 105 -14.56 -13.21 -11.68
N GLY A 106 -13.56 -12.34 -11.75
CA GLY A 106 -13.71 -10.89 -11.58
C GLY A 106 -13.79 -10.40 -10.14
N ALA A 107 -13.75 -11.29 -9.15
CA ALA A 107 -13.83 -10.94 -7.73
C ALA A 107 -12.50 -11.21 -7.00
N TRP A 108 -12.09 -10.28 -6.13
CA TRP A 108 -10.92 -10.44 -5.28
C TRP A 108 -11.27 -11.22 -4.01
N THR A 109 -10.43 -12.19 -3.69
CA THR A 109 -10.48 -12.96 -2.43
C THR A 109 -9.15 -12.80 -1.71
N PHE A 110 -9.19 -12.42 -0.46
CA PHE A 110 -8.00 -12.25 0.36
C PHE A 110 -7.62 -13.58 1.03
N SER A 111 -6.39 -14.03 0.81
CA SER A 111 -5.80 -15.15 1.55
C SER A 111 -5.04 -14.68 2.78
N THR A 112 -4.48 -13.48 2.73
CA THR A 112 -3.84 -12.83 3.87
C THR A 112 -4.20 -11.36 3.89
N LEU A 113 -4.64 -10.88 5.03
CA LEU A 113 -4.91 -9.46 5.26
C LEU A 113 -4.62 -9.14 6.72
N THR A 114 -3.40 -8.72 6.99
CA THR A 114 -2.89 -8.51 8.34
C THR A 114 -2.33 -7.09 8.47
N VAL A 115 -2.63 -6.44 9.58
CA VAL A 115 -2.05 -5.15 9.95
C VAL A 115 -1.03 -5.38 11.06
N GLU A 116 0.17 -4.88 10.88
CA GLU A 116 1.21 -4.85 11.91
C GLU A 116 1.39 -3.43 12.42
N ILE A 117 1.21 -3.23 13.70
CA ILE A 117 1.45 -1.94 14.36
C ILE A 117 2.94 -1.77 14.58
N SER A 118 3.51 -0.70 14.04
CA SER A 118 4.96 -0.50 14.02
C SER A 118 5.57 -0.34 15.42
N ASP A 119 4.87 0.31 16.32
CA ASP A 119 5.37 0.61 17.67
C ASP A 119 5.42 -0.62 18.58
N THR A 120 4.48 -1.51 18.45
CA THR A 120 4.31 -2.67 19.35
C THR A 120 4.60 -4.00 18.69
N GLY A 121 4.67 -4.04 17.35
CA GLY A 121 4.77 -5.29 16.60
C GLY A 121 3.51 -6.16 16.65
N GLN A 122 2.41 -5.62 17.18
CA GLN A 122 1.14 -6.33 17.24
C GLN A 122 0.59 -6.57 15.84
N ARG A 123 0.17 -7.79 15.58
CA ARG A 123 -0.46 -8.18 14.32
C ARG A 123 -1.94 -8.40 14.51
N ILE A 124 -2.73 -7.84 13.62
CA ILE A 124 -4.18 -7.90 13.62
C ILE A 124 -4.62 -8.53 12.31
N ASP A 125 -5.24 -9.71 12.38
CA ASP A 125 -5.79 -10.36 11.20
C ASP A 125 -7.18 -9.79 10.90
N LEU A 126 -7.31 -9.12 9.76
CA LEU A 126 -8.56 -8.49 9.34
C LEU A 126 -9.56 -9.48 8.74
N LEU A 127 -9.13 -10.68 8.38
CA LEU A 127 -10.02 -11.70 7.82
C LEU A 127 -10.83 -12.42 8.90
N GLU A 128 -10.27 -12.55 10.09
CA GLU A 128 -10.93 -13.18 11.23
C GLU A 128 -11.72 -12.20 12.10
N SER A 129 -11.36 -10.92 12.04
CA SER A 129 -11.96 -9.93 12.91
C SER A 129 -13.23 -9.33 12.32
N LYS A 130 -14.29 -10.05 12.38
CA LYS A 130 -15.61 -9.44 12.45
C LYS A 130 -15.87 -8.89 13.87
N GLY A 131 -14.97 -7.99 14.31
CA GLY A 131 -15.18 -7.26 15.57
C GLY A 131 -14.71 -7.94 16.86
N GLU A 132 -13.97 -9.04 16.80
CA GLU A 132 -13.31 -9.61 17.97
C GLU A 132 -11.79 -9.52 17.86
N PRO A 133 -11.12 -9.09 18.94
CA PRO A 133 -9.67 -9.25 18.99
C PRO A 133 -9.38 -10.75 18.92
N SER A 134 -8.72 -11.15 17.87
CA SER A 134 -8.17 -12.48 17.78
C SER A 134 -7.08 -12.59 18.86
N ALA A 135 -7.52 -12.90 20.04
CA ALA A 135 -6.63 -13.46 21.03
C ALA A 135 -6.10 -14.74 20.40
N THR A 136 -4.85 -14.75 20.08
CA THR A 136 -4.14 -15.99 19.80
C THR A 136 -4.26 -16.84 21.06
N LYS A 137 -5.36 -17.53 21.16
CA LYS A 137 -5.46 -18.60 22.10
C LYS A 137 -4.58 -19.70 21.55
N GLN A 138 -3.34 -19.64 21.89
CA GLN A 138 -2.56 -20.85 21.93
C GLN A 138 -3.17 -21.73 22.99
N GLU A 139 -4.20 -22.39 22.60
CA GLU A 139 -4.70 -23.50 23.36
C GLU A 139 -3.65 -24.60 23.25
N GLN A 140 -2.76 -24.54 24.19
CA GLN A 140 -1.85 -25.66 24.40
C GLN A 140 -2.72 -26.80 24.89
N PRO A 141 -2.81 -27.90 24.15
CA PRO A 141 -3.53 -29.05 24.65
C PRO A 141 -2.84 -29.51 25.91
N LEU A 142 -3.55 -29.43 27.01
CA LEU A 142 -3.15 -30.09 28.23
C LEU A 142 -3.11 -31.57 27.93
N LEU A 143 -1.91 -32.10 27.88
CA LEU A 143 -1.72 -33.53 27.91
C LEU A 143 -2.07 -33.97 29.35
N GLU A 144 -3.27 -34.35 29.52
CA GLU A 144 -3.63 -35.11 30.71
C GLU A 144 -3.36 -36.59 30.43
N GLU A 145 -2.54 -37.13 31.27
CA GLU A 145 -2.49 -38.58 31.42
C GLU A 145 -3.77 -39.14 32.04
#